data_3b0e2c158dd6bfbf3fb5868d249fa665
#
_entry.id   3b0e2c158dd6bfbf3fb5868d249fa665
#
_cell.length_a   1.000
_cell.length_b   1.000
_cell.length_c   1.000
_cell.angle_alpha   90.00
_cell.angle_beta   90.00
_cell.angle_gamma   90.00
#
_symmetry.space_group_name_H-M   'P 1'
#
loop_
_entity.id
_entity.type
_entity.pdbx_description
1 polymer ?
#
loop_
_entity_poly.entity_id
_entity_poly.type
_entity_poly.pdbx_seq_one_letter_code
_entity_poly.pdbx_strand_id
1 'polypeptide(L)'
;MSNVVVVESPAKAKTINKYLGSDYIVLASYGHVRDLPAKNGSVQPDKNFNMAWEVDDKKKSHVREIAQALKGADKLYLATDPDREGEAISWHVRELLEKDRKLDGVDVKRVVFNEITKDAIIEAFNHPRELDSELIEAYLARRALDYLVGFTLSPVLWRKLPGSRSAGRVQSVALRLICERETEIENFIPQEYWSVKAIFHAPDGTKFEAQLTHFEGNKLDKLDIGDKETAFRSVSAIEARNFSVAAVERKKTRRNPAPPFTTSTLQQEASRKLRFTARRTMQIAQRLYEGVN
;
A
#
# COMPACT_ATOMS: atom_id res chain seq x y z
N MET A 1 -18.05 -22.14 -28.98
CA MET A 1 -17.94 -22.41 -27.54
C MET A 1 -17.36 -21.16 -26.92
N SER A 2 -18.06 -20.56 -25.96
CA SER A 2 -17.58 -19.29 -25.36
C SER A 2 -17.05 -19.54 -23.96
N ASN A 3 -15.91 -18.94 -23.63
CA ASN A 3 -15.34 -18.93 -22.29
C ASN A 3 -15.76 -17.65 -21.57
N VAL A 4 -16.19 -17.77 -20.33
CA VAL A 4 -16.52 -16.61 -19.50
C VAL A 4 -15.36 -16.29 -18.58
N VAL A 5 -15.00 -15.01 -18.50
CA VAL A 5 -13.94 -14.51 -17.63
C VAL A 5 -14.53 -13.47 -16.68
N VAL A 6 -14.26 -13.61 -15.39
CA VAL A 6 -14.70 -12.65 -14.37
C VAL A 6 -13.49 -11.96 -13.76
N VAL A 7 -13.50 -10.64 -13.80
CA VAL A 7 -12.52 -9.75 -13.18
C VAL A 7 -13.19 -8.82 -12.18
N GLU A 8 -12.43 -8.12 -11.34
CA GLU A 8 -13.02 -7.26 -10.31
C GLU A 8 -13.49 -5.88 -10.83
N SER A 9 -12.95 -5.38 -11.96
CA SER A 9 -13.26 -4.02 -12.42
C SER A 9 -13.57 -3.94 -13.91
N PRO A 10 -14.46 -2.99 -14.34
CA PRO A 10 -14.78 -2.79 -15.76
C PRO A 10 -13.58 -2.35 -16.59
N ALA A 11 -12.63 -1.60 -16.02
CA ALA A 11 -11.42 -1.19 -16.72
C ALA A 11 -10.56 -2.39 -17.11
N LYS A 12 -10.37 -3.34 -16.16
CA LYS A 12 -9.68 -4.61 -16.46
C LYS A 12 -10.45 -5.44 -17.48
N ALA A 13 -11.78 -5.54 -17.34
CA ALA A 13 -12.60 -6.27 -18.29
C ALA A 13 -12.39 -5.77 -19.73
N LYS A 14 -12.43 -4.46 -19.94
CA LYS A 14 -12.20 -3.86 -21.26
C LYS A 14 -10.82 -4.18 -21.84
N THR A 15 -9.79 -4.09 -21.04
CA THR A 15 -8.40 -4.33 -21.48
C THR A 15 -8.15 -5.81 -21.77
N ILE A 16 -8.60 -6.70 -20.88
CA ILE A 16 -8.39 -8.15 -21.00
C ILE A 16 -9.19 -8.69 -22.18
N ASN A 17 -10.43 -8.24 -22.39
CA ASN A 17 -11.25 -8.63 -23.53
C ASN A 17 -10.56 -8.31 -24.87
N LYS A 18 -9.86 -7.17 -24.96
CA LYS A 18 -9.08 -6.80 -26.14
C LYS A 18 -7.93 -7.77 -26.41
N TYR A 19 -7.34 -8.38 -25.37
CA TYR A 19 -6.20 -9.28 -25.51
C TYR A 19 -6.61 -10.74 -25.79
N LEU A 20 -7.72 -11.19 -25.22
CA LEU A 20 -8.18 -12.58 -25.34
C LEU A 20 -8.96 -12.86 -26.63
N GLY A 21 -9.57 -11.83 -27.25
CA GLY A 21 -10.32 -12.00 -28.51
C GLY A 21 -11.77 -12.46 -28.32
N SER A 22 -12.40 -12.87 -29.44
CA SER A 22 -13.85 -13.14 -29.54
C SER A 22 -14.34 -14.40 -28.84
N ASP A 23 -13.44 -15.34 -28.49
CA ASP A 23 -13.79 -16.61 -27.86
C ASP A 23 -14.04 -16.46 -26.36
N TYR A 24 -13.82 -15.27 -25.82
CA TYR A 24 -13.96 -14.94 -24.42
C TYR A 24 -14.96 -13.80 -24.19
N ILE A 25 -15.82 -13.99 -23.20
CA ILE A 25 -16.72 -12.93 -22.69
C ILE A 25 -16.16 -12.48 -21.34
N VAL A 26 -15.60 -11.27 -21.28
CA VAL A 26 -14.98 -10.74 -20.07
C VAL A 26 -15.96 -9.81 -19.35
N LEU A 27 -16.33 -10.15 -18.12
CA LEU A 27 -17.29 -9.43 -17.29
C LEU A 27 -16.65 -8.98 -15.99
N ALA A 28 -17.18 -7.90 -15.39
CA ALA A 28 -16.71 -7.40 -14.11
C ALA A 28 -17.67 -7.73 -12.97
N SER A 29 -17.13 -8.14 -11.82
CA SER A 29 -17.88 -8.30 -10.57
C SER A 29 -18.13 -6.98 -9.84
N TYR A 30 -17.40 -5.94 -10.20
CA TYR A 30 -17.37 -4.63 -9.50
C TYR A 30 -16.94 -4.75 -8.02
N GLY A 31 -15.94 -5.59 -7.74
CA GLY A 31 -15.45 -5.91 -6.41
C GLY A 31 -16.22 -7.05 -5.76
N HIS A 32 -16.33 -7.04 -4.43
CA HIS A 32 -17.07 -8.08 -3.70
C HIS A 32 -18.55 -8.09 -4.08
N VAL A 33 -19.10 -9.28 -4.34
CA VAL A 33 -20.50 -9.48 -4.74
C VAL A 33 -21.42 -9.72 -3.54
N ARG A 34 -20.86 -10.11 -2.39
CA ARG A 34 -21.56 -10.27 -1.12
C ARG A 34 -20.70 -9.79 0.04
N ASP A 35 -21.32 -9.43 1.16
CA ASP A 35 -20.64 -9.02 2.39
C ASP A 35 -21.45 -9.44 3.62
N LEU A 36 -20.85 -9.26 4.81
CA LEU A 36 -21.53 -9.47 6.08
C LEU A 36 -22.52 -8.32 6.33
N PRO A 37 -23.78 -8.62 6.67
CA PRO A 37 -24.71 -7.58 7.08
C PRO A 37 -24.19 -6.73 8.23
N ALA A 38 -24.44 -5.42 8.17
CA ALA A 38 -24.03 -4.47 9.21
C ALA A 38 -24.93 -4.55 10.46
N LYS A 39 -25.16 -5.75 10.95
CA LYS A 39 -25.95 -6.04 12.17
C LYS A 39 -25.22 -7.01 13.06
N ASN A 40 -25.43 -6.95 14.36
CA ASN A 40 -24.81 -7.88 15.30
C ASN A 40 -25.22 -9.33 15.02
N GLY A 41 -24.30 -10.28 15.18
CA GLY A 41 -24.56 -11.71 15.00
C GLY A 41 -24.30 -12.25 13.59
N SER A 42 -23.80 -11.43 12.64
CA SER A 42 -23.43 -11.93 11.31
C SER A 42 -22.19 -12.82 11.32
N VAL A 43 -21.34 -12.71 12.35
CA VAL A 43 -20.29 -13.69 12.68
C VAL A 43 -20.64 -14.33 14.01
N GLN A 44 -20.63 -15.66 14.08
CA GLN A 44 -21.05 -16.45 15.24
C GLN A 44 -19.87 -17.23 15.84
N PRO A 45 -19.11 -16.65 16.80
CA PRO A 45 -17.93 -17.32 17.38
C PRO A 45 -18.24 -18.70 17.97
N ASP A 46 -19.40 -18.85 18.63
CA ASP A 46 -19.83 -20.09 19.27
C ASP A 46 -20.22 -21.20 18.28
N LYS A 47 -20.31 -20.87 16.98
CA LYS A 47 -20.61 -21.78 15.89
C LYS A 47 -19.48 -21.84 14.87
N ASN A 48 -18.26 -22.02 15.36
CA ASN A 48 -17.07 -22.12 14.54
C ASN A 48 -16.90 -20.90 13.59
N PHE A 49 -17.18 -19.68 14.08
CA PHE A 49 -17.12 -18.44 13.32
C PHE A 49 -17.97 -18.45 12.04
N ASN A 50 -19.08 -19.17 12.04
CA ASN A 50 -19.98 -19.18 10.89
C ASN A 50 -20.41 -17.76 10.53
N MET A 51 -20.40 -17.45 9.23
CA MET A 51 -20.65 -16.11 8.68
C MET A 51 -21.93 -16.09 7.85
N ALA A 52 -22.81 -15.15 8.17
CA ALA A 52 -24.02 -14.90 7.41
C ALA A 52 -23.71 -13.92 6.26
N TRP A 53 -23.68 -14.41 5.03
CA TRP A 53 -23.40 -13.62 3.85
C TRP A 53 -24.68 -13.10 3.20
N GLU A 54 -24.70 -11.82 2.80
CA GLU A 54 -25.77 -11.22 2.00
C GLU A 54 -25.21 -10.67 0.69
N VAL A 55 -25.94 -10.85 -0.41
CA VAL A 55 -25.59 -10.28 -1.71
C VAL A 55 -26.01 -8.81 -1.70
N ASP A 56 -25.08 -7.92 -2.01
CA ASP A 56 -25.37 -6.49 -2.19
C ASP A 56 -26.37 -6.30 -3.34
N ASP A 57 -27.48 -5.61 -3.06
CA ASP A 57 -28.56 -5.38 -4.05
C ASP A 57 -28.05 -4.74 -5.33
N LYS A 58 -27.07 -3.84 -5.21
CA LYS A 58 -26.44 -3.18 -6.37
C LYS A 58 -25.61 -4.13 -7.21
N LYS A 59 -25.18 -5.27 -6.65
CA LYS A 59 -24.37 -6.28 -7.32
C LYS A 59 -25.19 -7.43 -7.92
N LYS A 60 -26.43 -7.58 -7.53
CA LYS A 60 -27.32 -8.63 -8.04
C LYS A 60 -27.44 -8.63 -9.56
N SER A 61 -27.43 -7.46 -10.20
CA SER A 61 -27.45 -7.35 -11.67
C SER A 61 -26.20 -7.93 -12.31
N HIS A 62 -25.01 -7.66 -11.75
CA HIS A 62 -23.75 -8.16 -12.27
C HIS A 62 -23.61 -9.67 -12.11
N VAL A 63 -24.04 -10.22 -10.96
CA VAL A 63 -24.09 -11.68 -10.76
C VAL A 63 -25.04 -12.34 -11.75
N ARG A 64 -26.20 -11.73 -12.04
CA ARG A 64 -27.15 -12.24 -13.06
C ARG A 64 -26.55 -12.18 -14.47
N GLU A 65 -25.84 -11.12 -14.82
CA GLU A 65 -25.14 -10.96 -16.09
C GLU A 65 -24.11 -12.08 -16.28
N ILE A 66 -23.29 -12.36 -15.26
CA ILE A 66 -22.33 -13.46 -15.27
C ILE A 66 -23.06 -14.80 -15.44
N ALA A 67 -24.12 -15.05 -14.66
CA ALA A 67 -24.91 -16.26 -14.76
C ALA A 67 -25.59 -16.43 -16.13
N GLN A 68 -25.95 -15.34 -16.78
CA GLN A 68 -26.54 -15.37 -18.13
C GLN A 68 -25.47 -15.70 -19.19
N ALA A 69 -24.27 -15.15 -19.07
CA ALA A 69 -23.16 -15.43 -19.97
C ALA A 69 -22.68 -16.89 -19.89
N LEU A 70 -22.86 -17.53 -18.74
CA LEU A 70 -22.51 -18.94 -18.55
C LEU A 70 -23.47 -19.94 -19.23
N LYS A 71 -24.61 -19.48 -19.75
CA LYS A 71 -25.51 -20.38 -20.50
C LYS A 71 -24.84 -20.82 -21.81
N GLY A 72 -24.44 -22.10 -21.85
CA GLY A 72 -23.74 -22.68 -22.99
C GLY A 72 -22.24 -22.38 -23.05
N ALA A 73 -21.67 -21.89 -21.97
CA ALA A 73 -20.22 -21.75 -21.83
C ALA A 73 -19.60 -23.05 -21.29
N ASP A 74 -18.40 -23.36 -21.77
CA ASP A 74 -17.66 -24.54 -21.31
C ASP A 74 -16.84 -24.27 -20.05
N LYS A 75 -16.33 -23.04 -19.94
CA LYS A 75 -15.41 -22.67 -18.85
C LYS A 75 -15.71 -21.31 -18.24
N LEU A 76 -15.50 -21.24 -16.95
CA LEU A 76 -15.46 -19.99 -16.17
C LEU A 76 -14.06 -19.75 -15.66
N TYR A 77 -13.45 -18.67 -16.09
CA TYR A 77 -12.17 -18.20 -15.56
C TYR A 77 -12.39 -17.09 -14.55
N LEU A 78 -11.89 -17.29 -13.33
CA LEU A 78 -11.90 -16.29 -12.25
C LEU A 78 -10.54 -15.58 -12.26
N ALA A 79 -10.50 -14.37 -12.84
CA ALA A 79 -9.28 -13.63 -13.17
C ALA A 79 -9.16 -12.32 -12.38
N THR A 80 -9.47 -12.37 -11.10
CA THR A 80 -9.30 -11.25 -10.14
C THR A 80 -7.86 -11.14 -9.64
N ASP A 81 -7.53 -10.10 -8.87
CA ASP A 81 -6.18 -9.85 -8.37
C ASP A 81 -5.55 -11.06 -7.63
N PRO A 82 -4.21 -11.17 -7.64
CA PRO A 82 -3.48 -12.30 -7.05
C PRO A 82 -3.44 -12.31 -5.52
N ASP A 83 -4.08 -11.34 -4.86
CA ASP A 83 -4.11 -11.23 -3.41
C ASP A 83 -5.33 -11.94 -2.78
N ARG A 84 -5.39 -11.97 -1.44
CA ARG A 84 -6.49 -12.60 -0.70
C ARG A 84 -7.85 -11.96 -0.96
N GLU A 85 -7.91 -10.66 -1.30
CA GLU A 85 -9.16 -9.97 -1.62
C GLU A 85 -9.69 -10.45 -2.98
N GLY A 86 -8.81 -10.56 -3.99
CA GLY A 86 -9.16 -11.12 -5.29
C GLY A 86 -9.54 -12.60 -5.20
N GLU A 87 -8.84 -13.40 -4.40
CA GLU A 87 -9.18 -14.80 -4.17
C GLU A 87 -10.58 -14.95 -3.54
N ALA A 88 -10.89 -14.08 -2.56
CA ALA A 88 -12.21 -14.04 -1.93
C ALA A 88 -13.32 -13.60 -2.90
N ILE A 89 -13.06 -12.62 -3.78
CA ILE A 89 -14.03 -12.23 -4.82
C ILE A 89 -14.33 -13.41 -5.72
N SER A 90 -13.31 -14.11 -6.20
CA SER A 90 -13.42 -15.32 -7.01
C SER A 90 -14.22 -16.40 -6.30
N TRP A 91 -13.93 -16.67 -5.04
CA TRP A 91 -14.65 -17.64 -4.23
C TRP A 91 -16.11 -17.25 -4.04
N HIS A 92 -16.41 -15.99 -3.72
CA HIS A 92 -17.78 -15.51 -3.56
C HIS A 92 -18.60 -15.63 -4.84
N VAL A 93 -18.01 -15.32 -6.00
CA VAL A 93 -18.66 -15.48 -7.31
C VAL A 93 -18.97 -16.96 -7.55
N ARG A 94 -17.98 -17.85 -7.36
CA ARG A 94 -18.16 -19.30 -7.52
C ARG A 94 -19.28 -19.82 -6.62
N GLU A 95 -19.24 -19.55 -5.32
CA GLU A 95 -20.24 -20.00 -4.34
C GLU A 95 -21.67 -19.59 -4.70
N LEU A 96 -21.87 -18.34 -5.17
CA LEU A 96 -23.19 -17.86 -5.58
C LEU A 96 -23.70 -18.57 -6.82
N LEU A 97 -22.86 -18.75 -7.82
CA LEU A 97 -23.21 -19.44 -9.06
C LEU A 97 -23.47 -20.93 -8.83
N GLU A 98 -22.70 -21.57 -7.95
CA GLU A 98 -22.83 -22.96 -7.56
C GLU A 98 -24.15 -23.20 -6.81
N LYS A 99 -24.49 -22.33 -5.84
CA LYS A 99 -25.76 -22.35 -5.12
C LYS A 99 -26.96 -22.25 -6.05
N ASP A 100 -26.85 -21.46 -7.11
CA ASP A 100 -27.90 -21.24 -8.10
C ASP A 100 -27.84 -22.28 -9.25
N ARG A 101 -27.01 -23.34 -9.13
CA ARG A 101 -26.81 -24.40 -10.14
C ARG A 101 -26.49 -23.85 -11.53
N LYS A 102 -25.66 -22.79 -11.59
CA LYS A 102 -25.22 -22.16 -12.84
C LYS A 102 -23.88 -22.69 -13.34
N LEU A 103 -23.23 -23.55 -12.54
CA LEU A 103 -21.94 -24.16 -12.87
C LEU A 103 -22.04 -25.62 -13.29
N ASP A 104 -23.26 -26.15 -13.46
CA ASP A 104 -23.46 -27.54 -13.89
C ASP A 104 -22.87 -27.74 -15.30
N GLY A 105 -21.82 -28.55 -15.41
CA GLY A 105 -21.09 -28.80 -16.66
C GLY A 105 -20.08 -27.73 -17.08
N VAL A 106 -19.85 -26.73 -16.24
CA VAL A 106 -18.87 -25.66 -16.49
C VAL A 106 -17.57 -25.93 -15.71
N ASP A 107 -16.44 -25.98 -16.40
CA ASP A 107 -15.13 -26.10 -15.77
C ASP A 107 -14.70 -24.73 -15.19
N VAL A 108 -14.49 -24.67 -13.88
CA VAL A 108 -14.15 -23.42 -13.18
C VAL A 108 -12.67 -23.40 -12.86
N LYS A 109 -11.97 -22.38 -13.35
CA LYS A 109 -10.53 -22.21 -13.15
C LYS A 109 -10.19 -20.82 -12.64
N ARG A 110 -9.15 -20.74 -11.83
CA ARG A 110 -8.53 -19.50 -11.35
C ARG A 110 -7.37 -19.12 -12.25
N VAL A 111 -7.35 -17.85 -12.69
CA VAL A 111 -6.23 -17.28 -13.47
C VAL A 111 -5.64 -16.11 -12.68
N VAL A 112 -4.32 -16.07 -12.57
CA VAL A 112 -3.59 -15.07 -11.78
C VAL A 112 -2.49 -14.45 -12.64
N PHE A 113 -2.44 -13.13 -12.67
CA PHE A 113 -1.40 -12.35 -13.34
C PHE A 113 -1.01 -11.16 -12.47
N ASN A 114 0.26 -10.76 -12.54
CA ASN A 114 0.80 -9.65 -11.77
C ASN A 114 0.83 -8.34 -12.54
N GLU A 115 0.59 -8.39 -13.86
CA GLU A 115 0.55 -7.22 -14.75
C GLU A 115 -0.49 -7.42 -15.86
N ILE A 116 -1.01 -6.30 -16.40
CA ILE A 116 -2.04 -6.31 -17.44
C ILE A 116 -1.39 -6.04 -18.81
N THR A 117 -0.37 -6.83 -19.15
CA THR A 117 0.20 -6.88 -20.49
C THR A 117 -0.39 -8.04 -21.29
N LYS A 118 -0.37 -7.96 -22.63
CA LYS A 118 -0.93 -9.01 -23.48
C LYS A 118 -0.26 -10.36 -23.23
N ASP A 119 1.07 -10.36 -23.17
CA ASP A 119 1.85 -11.59 -23.05
C ASP A 119 1.65 -12.24 -21.66
N ALA A 120 1.66 -11.44 -20.59
CA ALA A 120 1.41 -11.95 -19.23
C ALA A 120 0.00 -12.54 -19.07
N ILE A 121 -1.01 -11.92 -19.71
CA ILE A 121 -2.38 -12.43 -19.65
C ILE A 121 -2.50 -13.72 -20.44
N ILE A 122 -2.00 -13.80 -21.67
CA ILE A 122 -2.04 -15.04 -22.47
C ILE A 122 -1.31 -16.17 -21.73
N GLU A 123 -0.15 -15.89 -21.17
CA GLU A 123 0.62 -16.87 -20.39
C GLU A 123 -0.14 -17.36 -19.16
N ALA A 124 -0.79 -16.46 -18.43
CA ALA A 124 -1.61 -16.81 -17.27
C ALA A 124 -2.81 -17.71 -17.63
N PHE A 125 -3.44 -17.49 -18.79
CA PHE A 125 -4.54 -18.32 -19.26
C PHE A 125 -4.09 -19.70 -19.74
N ASN A 126 -2.80 -19.87 -20.07
CA ASN A 126 -2.22 -21.18 -20.38
C ASN A 126 -1.90 -22.00 -19.12
N HIS A 127 -1.82 -21.34 -17.95
CA HIS A 127 -1.49 -21.97 -16.66
C HIS A 127 -2.56 -21.70 -15.58
N PRO A 128 -3.83 -22.07 -15.81
CA PRO A 128 -4.87 -21.89 -14.83
C PRO A 128 -4.66 -22.81 -13.62
N ARG A 129 -5.14 -22.40 -12.45
CA ARG A 129 -5.08 -23.17 -11.21
C ARG A 129 -6.46 -23.31 -10.55
N GLU A 130 -6.52 -24.02 -9.46
CA GLU A 130 -7.68 -24.03 -8.56
C GLU A 130 -7.65 -22.79 -7.64
N LEU A 131 -8.78 -22.52 -6.98
CA LEU A 131 -8.83 -21.52 -5.91
C LEU A 131 -7.95 -21.94 -4.74
N ASP A 132 -7.27 -20.96 -4.16
CA ASP A 132 -6.40 -21.13 -3.01
C ASP A 132 -7.20 -21.02 -1.71
N SER A 133 -7.42 -22.16 -1.04
CA SER A 133 -8.17 -22.23 0.21
C SER A 133 -7.49 -21.45 1.36
N GLU A 134 -6.15 -21.41 1.39
CA GLU A 134 -5.42 -20.70 2.46
C GLU A 134 -5.61 -19.19 2.35
N LEU A 135 -5.60 -18.65 1.14
CA LEU A 135 -5.90 -17.23 0.90
C LEU A 135 -7.36 -16.89 1.22
N ILE A 136 -8.31 -17.80 0.91
CA ILE A 136 -9.72 -17.64 1.27
C ILE A 136 -9.89 -17.62 2.79
N GLU A 137 -9.28 -18.57 3.50
CA GLU A 137 -9.33 -18.63 4.96
C GLU A 137 -8.69 -17.41 5.61
N ALA A 138 -7.56 -16.93 5.08
CA ALA A 138 -6.92 -15.71 5.54
C ALA A 138 -7.82 -14.47 5.38
N TYR A 139 -8.57 -14.39 4.27
CA TYR A 139 -9.57 -13.35 4.08
C TYR A 139 -10.72 -13.48 5.09
N LEU A 140 -11.29 -14.70 5.24
CA LEU A 140 -12.40 -14.95 6.16
C LEU A 140 -12.02 -14.62 7.60
N ALA A 141 -10.84 -15.05 8.05
CA ALA A 141 -10.31 -14.73 9.39
C ALA A 141 -10.20 -13.22 9.60
N ARG A 142 -9.64 -12.50 8.62
CA ARG A 142 -9.55 -11.05 8.70
C ARG A 142 -10.93 -10.40 8.73
N ARG A 143 -11.85 -10.83 7.85
CA ARG A 143 -13.20 -10.25 7.77
C ARG A 143 -13.98 -10.46 9.07
N ALA A 144 -13.88 -11.67 9.66
CA ALA A 144 -14.46 -11.97 10.96
C ALA A 144 -13.88 -11.10 12.06
N LEU A 145 -12.55 -10.96 12.11
CA LEU A 145 -11.87 -10.16 13.10
C LEU A 145 -12.27 -8.68 13.02
N ASP A 146 -12.24 -8.10 11.82
CA ASP A 146 -12.63 -6.69 11.61
C ASP A 146 -14.10 -6.46 12.02
N TYR A 147 -14.99 -7.39 11.69
CA TYR A 147 -16.39 -7.36 12.09
C TYR A 147 -16.54 -7.42 13.63
N LEU A 148 -15.96 -8.42 14.27
CA LEU A 148 -16.09 -8.64 15.72
C LEU A 148 -15.50 -7.47 16.51
N VAL A 149 -14.30 -6.99 16.12
CA VAL A 149 -13.67 -5.82 16.75
C VAL A 149 -14.57 -4.59 16.62
N GLY A 150 -15.10 -4.33 15.43
CA GLY A 150 -15.98 -3.19 15.18
C GLY A 150 -17.25 -3.23 16.03
N PHE A 151 -17.95 -4.35 16.02
CA PHE A 151 -19.22 -4.51 16.75
C PHE A 151 -19.06 -4.65 18.28
N THR A 152 -17.91 -5.11 18.77
CA THR A 152 -17.64 -5.23 20.20
C THR A 152 -17.11 -3.93 20.81
N LEU A 153 -16.15 -3.27 20.15
CA LEU A 153 -15.49 -2.10 20.73
C LEU A 153 -16.24 -0.78 20.49
N SER A 154 -16.92 -0.64 19.34
CA SER A 154 -17.65 0.62 19.07
C SER A 154 -18.69 0.96 20.14
N PRO A 155 -19.52 0.04 20.65
CA PRO A 155 -20.44 0.33 21.75
C PRO A 155 -19.74 0.74 23.07
N VAL A 156 -18.54 0.24 23.31
CA VAL A 156 -17.72 0.66 24.47
C VAL A 156 -17.29 2.10 24.31
N LEU A 157 -16.82 2.48 23.12
CA LEU A 157 -16.45 3.86 22.81
C LEU A 157 -17.64 4.82 22.96
N TRP A 158 -18.82 4.48 22.47
CA TRP A 158 -20.00 5.34 22.57
C TRP A 158 -20.38 5.65 24.02
N ARG A 159 -20.18 4.66 24.90
CA ARG A 159 -20.45 4.85 26.35
C ARG A 159 -19.35 5.63 27.07
N LYS A 160 -18.10 5.50 26.65
CA LYS A 160 -16.95 6.08 27.37
C LYS A 160 -16.48 7.41 26.81
N LEU A 161 -16.65 7.64 25.50
CA LEU A 161 -16.18 8.82 24.79
C LEU A 161 -17.34 9.42 23.97
N PRO A 162 -18.10 10.38 24.54
CA PRO A 162 -19.15 11.05 23.79
C PRO A 162 -18.65 11.66 22.49
N GLY A 163 -19.37 11.46 21.40
CA GLY A 163 -19.01 11.94 20.06
C GLY A 163 -18.10 10.99 19.26
N SER A 164 -17.57 9.91 19.86
CA SER A 164 -16.86 8.87 19.11
C SER A 164 -17.82 8.12 18.17
N ARG A 165 -17.34 7.74 16.98
CA ARG A 165 -18.17 7.06 15.97
C ARG A 165 -17.96 5.55 15.98
N SER A 166 -16.72 5.09 15.82
CA SER A 166 -16.43 3.67 15.74
C SER A 166 -14.99 3.36 16.16
N ALA A 167 -14.78 2.13 16.61
CA ALA A 167 -13.46 1.53 16.76
C ALA A 167 -13.21 0.55 15.61
N GLY A 168 -11.95 0.36 15.26
CA GLY A 168 -11.56 -0.60 14.25
C GLY A 168 -10.07 -0.88 14.31
N ARG A 169 -9.67 -2.06 13.93
CA ARG A 169 -8.31 -2.56 14.03
C ARG A 169 -7.30 -1.64 13.33
N VAL A 170 -7.59 -1.17 12.14
CA VAL A 170 -6.70 -0.28 11.37
C VAL A 170 -6.77 1.15 11.89
N GLN A 171 -7.96 1.70 12.03
CA GLN A 171 -8.16 3.11 12.42
C GLN A 171 -7.66 3.41 13.85
N SER A 172 -7.82 2.48 14.78
CA SER A 172 -7.37 2.68 16.17
C SER A 172 -5.84 2.66 16.26
N VAL A 173 -5.17 1.78 15.50
CA VAL A 173 -3.70 1.75 15.43
C VAL A 173 -3.17 3.02 14.74
N ALA A 174 -3.78 3.45 13.64
CA ALA A 174 -3.38 4.67 12.95
C ALA A 174 -3.50 5.90 13.87
N LEU A 175 -4.61 6.01 14.60
CA LEU A 175 -4.80 7.10 15.58
C LEU A 175 -3.75 7.05 16.69
N ARG A 176 -3.45 5.86 17.20
CA ARG A 176 -2.42 5.69 18.22
C ARG A 176 -1.06 6.20 17.75
N LEU A 177 -0.62 5.82 16.54
CA LEU A 177 0.64 6.28 15.97
C LEU A 177 0.69 7.81 15.82
N ILE A 178 -0.43 8.43 15.42
CA ILE A 178 -0.54 9.89 15.33
C ILE A 178 -0.41 10.52 16.74
N CYS A 179 -1.13 10.00 17.73
CA CYS A 179 -1.05 10.53 19.10
C CYS A 179 0.34 10.35 19.72
N GLU A 180 0.99 9.21 19.50
CA GLU A 180 2.37 8.97 19.95
C GLU A 180 3.31 10.01 19.32
N ARG A 181 3.16 10.30 18.03
CA ARG A 181 3.96 11.32 17.35
C ARG A 181 3.68 12.74 17.84
N GLU A 182 2.43 13.10 18.10
CA GLU A 182 2.08 14.39 18.69
C GLU A 182 2.70 14.53 20.10
N THR A 183 2.64 13.48 20.92
CA THR A 183 3.28 13.48 22.24
C THR A 183 4.81 13.68 22.16
N GLU A 184 5.48 13.08 21.16
CA GLU A 184 6.89 13.34 20.91
C GLU A 184 7.15 14.81 20.54
N ILE A 185 6.26 15.41 19.73
CA ILE A 185 6.36 16.82 19.31
C ILE A 185 6.14 17.75 20.51
N GLU A 186 5.11 17.49 21.31
CA GLU A 186 4.79 18.27 22.52
C GLU A 186 5.90 18.21 23.59
N ASN A 187 6.55 17.05 23.73
CA ASN A 187 7.65 16.86 24.68
C ASN A 187 9.02 17.24 24.10
N PHE A 188 9.08 17.65 22.83
CA PHE A 188 10.36 18.02 22.23
C PHE A 188 10.92 19.29 22.84
N ILE A 189 12.10 19.18 23.42
CA ILE A 189 12.86 20.31 23.96
C ILE A 189 13.90 20.73 22.92
N PRO A 190 13.77 21.93 22.33
CA PRO A 190 14.76 22.44 21.39
C PRO A 190 16.12 22.60 22.09
N GLN A 191 17.18 22.08 21.48
CA GLN A 191 18.53 22.21 21.97
C GLN A 191 19.34 23.06 21.00
N GLU A 192 19.89 24.16 21.50
CA GLU A 192 20.78 25.03 20.74
C GLU A 192 22.09 24.30 20.45
N TYR A 193 22.58 24.45 19.25
CA TYR A 193 23.91 24.01 18.86
C TYR A 193 24.52 24.93 17.82
N TRP A 194 25.85 24.97 17.81
CA TRP A 194 26.63 25.77 16.90
C TRP A 194 27.55 24.89 16.07
N SER A 195 27.86 25.34 14.86
CA SER A 195 28.89 24.74 14.00
C SER A 195 29.86 25.83 13.55
N VAL A 196 31.16 25.55 13.56
CA VAL A 196 32.17 26.45 13.09
C VAL A 196 32.68 25.98 11.74
N LYS A 197 32.60 26.87 10.75
CA LYS A 197 33.08 26.65 9.40
C LYS A 197 34.07 27.75 9.01
N ALA A 198 35.09 27.37 8.26
CA ALA A 198 36.07 28.31 7.72
C ALA A 198 36.15 28.18 6.20
N ILE A 199 36.36 29.30 5.51
CA ILE A 199 36.67 29.33 4.09
C ILE A 199 38.17 29.59 3.95
N PHE A 200 38.88 28.58 3.46
CA PHE A 200 40.31 28.71 3.20
C PHE A 200 40.57 29.11 1.75
N HIS A 201 41.66 29.86 1.56
CA HIS A 201 42.17 30.25 0.26
C HIS A 201 43.52 29.54 0.04
N ALA A 202 43.59 28.69 -0.96
CA ALA A 202 44.84 28.09 -1.36
C ALA A 202 45.74 29.08 -2.12
N PRO A 203 47.07 28.85 -2.20
CA PRO A 203 47.98 29.74 -2.89
C PRO A 203 47.66 29.98 -4.37
N ASP A 204 46.96 29.03 -5.00
CA ASP A 204 46.50 29.14 -6.39
C ASP A 204 45.18 29.91 -6.56
N GLY A 205 44.63 30.48 -5.47
CA GLY A 205 43.37 31.19 -5.44
C GLY A 205 42.15 30.33 -5.26
N THR A 206 42.28 28.99 -5.20
CA THR A 206 41.15 28.06 -4.98
C THR A 206 40.59 28.23 -3.57
N LYS A 207 39.26 28.29 -3.46
CA LYS A 207 38.55 28.39 -2.17
C LYS A 207 37.95 27.05 -1.82
N PHE A 208 38.07 26.67 -0.56
CA PHE A 208 37.40 25.48 -0.04
C PHE A 208 36.86 25.71 1.37
N GLU A 209 35.72 25.11 1.66
CA GLU A 209 35.09 25.17 2.98
C GLU A 209 35.59 23.98 3.82
N ALA A 210 35.91 24.27 5.07
CA ALA A 210 36.25 23.26 6.07
C ALA A 210 35.37 23.44 7.30
N GLN A 211 35.03 22.35 7.94
CA GLN A 211 34.22 22.30 9.17
C GLN A 211 35.09 21.86 10.33
N LEU A 212 34.93 22.52 11.48
CA LEU A 212 35.59 22.11 12.73
C LEU A 212 35.01 20.74 13.15
N THR A 213 35.90 19.77 13.25
CA THR A 213 35.53 18.38 13.64
C THR A 213 36.21 17.94 14.95
N HIS A 214 37.30 18.62 15.36
CA HIS A 214 38.01 18.36 16.61
C HIS A 214 38.41 19.68 17.22
N PHE A 215 38.29 19.78 18.55
CA PHE A 215 38.71 20.95 19.31
C PHE A 215 39.41 20.49 20.59
N GLU A 216 40.59 21.09 20.90
CA GLU A 216 41.39 20.71 22.07
C GLU A 216 41.66 19.19 22.19
N GLY A 217 41.88 18.53 21.04
CA GLY A 217 42.15 17.10 20.97
C GLY A 217 40.91 16.17 21.01
N ASN A 218 39.73 16.71 21.25
CA ASN A 218 38.48 15.96 21.29
C ASN A 218 37.73 16.08 19.98
N LYS A 219 37.16 14.96 19.54
CA LYS A 219 36.20 14.96 18.43
C LYS A 219 34.93 15.64 18.88
N LEU A 220 34.37 16.50 18.03
CA LEU A 220 33.11 17.21 18.28
C LEU A 220 31.95 16.44 17.65
N ASP A 221 30.93 16.15 18.43
CA ASP A 221 29.62 15.76 17.96
C ASP A 221 28.72 16.97 17.73
N LYS A 222 27.59 16.77 17.09
CA LYS A 222 26.71 17.85 16.62
C LYS A 222 26.28 18.83 17.71
N LEU A 223 26.14 18.38 18.97
CA LEU A 223 25.59 19.15 20.09
C LEU A 223 26.68 19.64 21.08
N ASP A 224 27.97 19.35 20.85
CA ASP A 224 29.05 19.67 21.80
C ASP A 224 29.33 21.16 21.90
N ILE A 225 29.07 21.92 20.86
CA ILE A 225 29.08 23.37 20.93
C ILE A 225 27.66 23.85 21.18
N GLY A 226 27.26 23.91 22.44
CA GLY A 226 25.90 24.19 22.87
C GLY A 226 25.56 25.68 23.04
N ASP A 227 26.54 26.56 22.97
CA ASP A 227 26.38 28.00 23.23
C ASP A 227 27.27 28.87 22.39
N LYS A 228 26.91 30.15 22.29
CA LYS A 228 27.62 31.19 21.54
C LYS A 228 29.04 31.42 22.05
N GLU A 229 29.25 31.37 23.37
CA GLU A 229 30.57 31.66 23.99
C GLU A 229 31.60 30.61 23.59
N THR A 230 31.23 29.33 23.68
CA THR A 230 32.04 28.18 23.25
C THR A 230 32.32 28.24 21.73
N ALA A 231 31.35 28.64 20.92
CA ALA A 231 31.54 28.81 19.49
C ALA A 231 32.55 29.90 19.18
N PHE A 232 32.44 31.10 19.79
CA PHE A 232 33.36 32.21 19.58
C PHE A 232 34.75 31.95 20.15
N ARG A 233 34.87 31.27 21.28
CA ARG A 233 36.16 30.80 21.81
C ARG A 233 36.86 29.88 20.81
N SER A 234 36.14 28.99 20.18
CA SER A 234 36.66 28.11 19.15
C SER A 234 37.13 28.91 17.91
N VAL A 235 36.36 29.88 17.47
CA VAL A 235 36.73 30.78 16.36
C VAL A 235 38.00 31.55 16.68
N SER A 236 38.11 32.23 17.85
CA SER A 236 39.27 32.99 18.27
C SER A 236 40.52 32.11 18.37
N ALA A 237 40.38 30.88 18.88
CA ALA A 237 41.48 29.92 18.96
C ALA A 237 41.98 29.50 17.55
N ILE A 238 41.05 29.39 16.58
CA ILE A 238 41.35 29.04 15.20
C ILE A 238 42.06 30.20 14.50
N GLU A 239 41.53 31.42 14.60
CA GLU A 239 42.11 32.63 13.95
C GLU A 239 43.54 32.94 14.40
N ALA A 240 43.89 32.55 15.61
CA ALA A 240 45.26 32.75 16.16
C ALA A 240 46.29 31.70 15.68
N ARG A 241 45.92 30.77 14.81
CA ARG A 241 46.79 29.65 14.42
C ARG A 241 47.11 29.66 12.93
N ASN A 242 48.26 29.06 12.60
CA ASN A 242 48.59 28.70 11.22
C ASN A 242 47.99 27.36 10.85
N PHE A 243 47.59 27.22 9.60
CA PHE A 243 46.97 26.03 9.09
C PHE A 243 47.90 25.27 8.15
N SER A 244 47.80 23.94 8.19
CA SER A 244 48.45 23.06 7.24
C SER A 244 47.53 21.88 6.89
N VAL A 245 47.68 21.36 5.69
CA VAL A 245 46.97 20.11 5.29
C VAL A 245 47.69 18.93 5.91
N ALA A 246 47.08 18.27 6.87
CA ALA A 246 47.67 17.12 7.56
C ALA A 246 47.60 15.84 6.72
N ALA A 247 46.51 15.60 6.01
CA ALA A 247 46.32 14.44 5.16
C ALA A 247 45.29 14.69 4.06
N VAL A 248 45.47 14.00 2.93
CA VAL A 248 44.47 13.96 1.84
C VAL A 248 44.06 12.51 1.60
N GLU A 249 42.85 12.18 2.00
CA GLU A 249 42.29 10.87 1.77
C GLU A 249 41.40 10.86 0.53
N ARG A 250 41.70 9.97 -0.42
CA ARG A 250 40.89 9.75 -1.61
C ARG A 250 40.15 8.42 -1.48
N LYS A 251 38.84 8.47 -1.26
CA LYS A 251 38.00 7.26 -1.19
C LYS A 251 37.11 7.18 -2.44
N LYS A 252 37.15 6.04 -3.12
CA LYS A 252 36.19 5.75 -4.20
C LYS A 252 34.83 5.47 -3.56
N THR A 253 33.84 6.31 -3.84
CA THR A 253 32.47 6.09 -3.41
C THR A 253 31.64 5.59 -4.59
N ARG A 254 30.94 4.48 -4.40
CA ARG A 254 29.97 3.97 -5.37
C ARG A 254 28.59 4.52 -5.04
N ARG A 255 28.00 5.27 -5.96
CA ARG A 255 26.59 5.68 -5.85
C ARG A 255 25.73 4.68 -6.59
N ASN A 256 24.86 4.02 -5.89
CA ASN A 256 23.84 3.17 -6.51
C ASN A 256 22.61 4.02 -6.85
N PRO A 257 21.90 3.75 -7.95
CA PRO A 257 20.62 4.38 -8.22
C PRO A 257 19.63 4.05 -7.10
N ALA A 258 18.65 4.93 -6.89
CA ALA A 258 17.55 4.63 -5.99
C ALA A 258 16.75 3.42 -6.53
N PRO A 259 16.20 2.57 -5.67
CA PRO A 259 15.33 1.48 -6.10
C PRO A 259 14.08 2.02 -6.80
N PRO A 260 13.44 1.23 -7.67
CA PRO A 260 12.14 1.58 -8.23
C PRO A 260 11.12 1.90 -7.12
N PHE A 261 10.16 2.75 -7.44
CA PHE A 261 9.10 3.09 -6.50
C PHE A 261 8.18 1.90 -6.23
N THR A 262 7.90 1.68 -4.96
CA THR A 262 6.68 1.00 -4.54
C THR A 262 5.53 2.00 -4.52
N THR A 263 4.28 1.54 -4.43
CA THR A 263 3.11 2.42 -4.29
C THR A 263 3.27 3.38 -3.10
N SER A 264 3.77 2.89 -1.97
CA SER A 264 3.97 3.70 -0.77
C SER A 264 5.04 4.77 -0.96
N THR A 265 6.21 4.42 -1.49
CA THR A 265 7.30 5.38 -1.72
C THR A 265 6.96 6.39 -2.81
N LEU A 266 6.21 6.00 -3.85
CA LEU A 266 5.69 6.92 -4.85
C LEU A 266 4.76 7.97 -4.22
N GLN A 267 3.84 7.56 -3.37
CA GLN A 267 2.92 8.46 -2.67
C GLN A 267 3.68 9.43 -1.75
N GLN A 268 4.69 8.94 -1.01
CA GLN A 268 5.52 9.77 -0.13
C GLN A 268 6.33 10.81 -0.92
N GLU A 269 7.01 10.41 -1.99
CA GLU A 269 7.79 11.32 -2.82
C GLU A 269 6.90 12.35 -3.55
N ALA A 270 5.76 11.93 -4.08
CA ALA A 270 4.80 12.83 -4.70
C ALA A 270 4.21 13.84 -3.69
N SER A 271 3.93 13.41 -2.46
CA SER A 271 3.49 14.29 -1.39
C SER A 271 4.58 15.30 -1.03
N ARG A 272 5.81 14.85 -0.84
CA ARG A 272 6.94 15.68 -0.44
C ARG A 272 7.33 16.70 -1.51
N LYS A 273 7.44 16.26 -2.78
CA LYS A 273 7.95 17.09 -3.88
C LYS A 273 6.88 17.89 -4.62
N LEU A 274 5.70 17.30 -4.79
CA LEU A 274 4.62 17.86 -5.61
C LEU A 274 3.38 18.27 -4.80
N ARG A 275 3.39 18.03 -3.50
CA ARG A 275 2.25 18.30 -2.60
C ARG A 275 0.96 17.58 -3.01
N PHE A 276 1.08 16.43 -3.66
CA PHE A 276 -0.06 15.63 -4.07
C PHE A 276 -0.59 14.80 -2.89
N THR A 277 -1.91 14.67 -2.82
CA THR A 277 -2.53 13.66 -1.95
C THR A 277 -2.29 12.26 -2.50
N ALA A 278 -2.35 11.23 -1.66
CA ALA A 278 -2.22 9.82 -2.10
C ALA A 278 -3.20 9.50 -3.25
N ARG A 279 -4.46 9.94 -3.15
CA ARG A 279 -5.47 9.77 -4.21
C ARG A 279 -5.05 10.41 -5.52
N ARG A 280 -4.59 11.65 -5.49
CA ARG A 280 -4.14 12.38 -6.70
C ARG A 280 -2.94 11.68 -7.33
N THR A 281 -1.98 11.23 -6.51
CA THR A 281 -0.82 10.48 -6.98
C THR A 281 -1.23 9.23 -7.74
N MET A 282 -2.12 8.42 -7.14
CA MET A 282 -2.56 7.17 -7.77
C MET A 282 -3.37 7.41 -9.05
N GLN A 283 -4.22 8.43 -9.09
CA GLN A 283 -4.95 8.80 -10.32
C GLN A 283 -4.00 9.15 -11.47
N ILE A 284 -2.95 9.92 -11.18
CA ILE A 284 -1.97 10.31 -12.20
C ILE A 284 -1.13 9.11 -12.62
N ALA A 285 -0.66 8.30 -11.66
CA ALA A 285 0.11 7.10 -11.93
C ALA A 285 -0.66 6.13 -12.83
N GLN A 286 -1.95 5.90 -12.54
CA GLN A 286 -2.83 5.05 -13.35
C GLN A 286 -2.98 5.59 -14.79
N ARG A 287 -3.20 6.89 -14.93
CA ARG A 287 -3.31 7.51 -16.27
C ARG A 287 -2.02 7.39 -17.07
N LEU A 288 -0.86 7.55 -16.43
CA LEU A 288 0.43 7.37 -17.10
C LEU A 288 0.66 5.90 -17.49
N TYR A 289 0.24 4.96 -16.66
CA TYR A 289 0.33 3.53 -16.93
C TYR A 289 -0.56 3.08 -18.09
N GLU A 290 -1.79 3.58 -18.16
CA GLU A 290 -2.76 3.26 -19.21
C GLU A 290 -2.48 4.00 -20.54
N GLY A 291 -1.59 4.96 -20.53
CA GLY A 291 -1.32 5.88 -21.63
C GLY A 291 -2.20 7.14 -21.55
N VAL A 292 -1.59 8.28 -21.81
CA VAL A 292 -2.31 9.56 -21.93
C VAL A 292 -2.76 9.70 -23.38
N ASN A 293 -4.06 9.55 -23.62
CA ASN A 293 -4.68 9.96 -24.87
C ASN A 293 -4.93 11.46 -24.87
#